data_fec74710655d25479586e7818909d66e
#
_entry.id   fec74710655d25479586e7818909d66e
#
_cell.length_a   1.000
_cell.length_b   1.000
_cell.length_c   1.000
_cell.angle_alpha   90.00
_cell.angle_beta   90.00
_cell.angle_gamma   90.00
#
_symmetry.space_group_name_H-M   'P 1'
#
loop_
_entity.id
_entity.type
_entity.pdbx_description
1 polymer ?
#
loop_
_entity_poly.entity_id
_entity_poly.type
_entity_poly.pdbx_seq_one_letter_code
_entity_poly.pdbx_strand_id
1 'polypeptide(L)'
;MTAKALGSGVGQPRRSRLASAFGQAVLIGFLLVCGLGAGPCGYRRLDAGGSLPPDIKTLAVQPFTNQTLRYRVEQRFTNAVIEEILRRRLPVTLINDPERADAVLSGDIKSVTTGQALVDNRGTVRLFQIAIRSGVTLRDQTRNRALFDNPNLEFRGEYEFSSDPRSFFNEEDPAVDRLARDFARSVVTTMLERF
;
A
#
# COMPACT_ATOMS: atom_id res chain seq x y z
N MET A 1 -59.04 18.45 -83.61
CA MET A 1 -58.09 19.61 -83.45
C MET A 1 -57.08 19.18 -82.49
N THR A 2 -56.00 18.62 -82.96
CA THR A 2 -54.62 19.18 -83.16
C THR A 2 -53.98 19.78 -81.90
N ALA A 3 -52.91 19.17 -81.39
CA ALA A 3 -51.53 19.50 -81.42
C ALA A 3 -50.81 18.74 -80.27
N LYS A 4 -49.94 17.86 -80.49
CA LYS A 4 -48.46 17.87 -80.80
C LYS A 4 -47.64 18.81 -80.01
N ALA A 5 -46.74 18.29 -79.16
CA ALA A 5 -45.39 18.75 -78.93
C ALA A 5 -44.66 17.76 -77.95
N LEU A 6 -43.70 17.10 -78.42
CA LEU A 6 -42.27 17.26 -78.37
C LEU A 6 -41.67 17.19 -76.98
N GLY A 7 -40.90 16.22 -76.82
CA GLY A 7 -39.87 15.76 -76.05
C GLY A 7 -38.70 16.71 -75.66
N SER A 8 -38.09 16.42 -74.60
CA SER A 8 -36.66 16.66 -74.40
C SER A 8 -36.14 15.73 -73.32
N GLY A 9 -35.32 14.80 -73.77
CA GLY A 9 -34.49 14.02 -72.84
C GLY A 9 -33.40 14.90 -72.26
N VAL A 10 -33.26 14.87 -70.98
CA VAL A 10 -32.11 15.42 -70.27
C VAL A 10 -31.37 14.29 -69.61
N GLY A 11 -30.19 14.06 -70.13
CA GLY A 11 -29.26 13.04 -69.63
C GLY A 11 -28.85 13.31 -68.18
N GLN A 12 -28.97 12.29 -67.37
CA GLN A 12 -28.44 12.29 -66.02
C GLN A 12 -26.89 12.17 -66.05
N PRO A 13 -26.18 12.98 -65.31
CA PRO A 13 -24.72 12.88 -65.25
C PRO A 13 -24.31 11.71 -64.34
N ARG A 14 -23.51 10.83 -64.89
CA ARG A 14 -22.87 9.64 -64.29
C ARG A 14 -21.78 10.02 -63.28
N ARG A 15 -22.01 10.99 -62.34
CA ARG A 15 -20.95 11.53 -61.45
C ARG A 15 -21.05 11.11 -59.98
N SER A 16 -21.93 10.23 -59.58
CA SER A 16 -22.14 9.93 -58.15
C SER A 16 -21.49 8.66 -57.61
N ARG A 17 -20.88 7.81 -58.46
CA ARG A 17 -20.30 6.54 -57.98
C ARG A 17 -18.81 6.61 -57.56
N LEU A 18 -18.07 7.61 -58.05
CA LEU A 18 -16.65 7.80 -57.68
C LEU A 18 -16.48 8.49 -56.35
N ALA A 19 -17.39 9.37 -55.93
CA ALA A 19 -17.32 10.06 -54.62
C ALA A 19 -17.61 9.14 -53.42
N SER A 20 -18.47 8.09 -53.62
CA SER A 20 -18.76 7.14 -52.53
C SER A 20 -17.64 6.13 -52.28
N ALA A 21 -16.89 5.78 -53.34
CA ALA A 21 -15.75 4.86 -53.20
C ALA A 21 -14.55 5.50 -52.45
N PHE A 22 -14.33 6.79 -52.68
CA PHE A 22 -13.26 7.54 -51.98
C PHE A 22 -13.59 7.75 -50.48
N GLY A 23 -14.86 8.05 -50.17
CA GLY A 23 -15.32 8.19 -48.76
C GLY A 23 -15.22 6.89 -47.99
N GLN A 24 -15.56 5.75 -48.60
CA GLN A 24 -15.44 4.44 -47.95
C GLN A 24 -13.97 4.02 -47.75
N ALA A 25 -13.10 4.29 -48.69
CA ALA A 25 -11.66 3.97 -48.54
C ALA A 25 -10.99 4.78 -47.42
N VAL A 26 -11.34 6.06 -47.28
CA VAL A 26 -10.82 6.93 -46.19
C VAL A 26 -11.37 6.45 -44.83
N LEU A 27 -12.62 6.03 -44.73
CA LEU A 27 -13.24 5.59 -43.49
C LEU A 27 -12.65 4.25 -43.02
N ILE A 28 -12.38 3.32 -43.95
CA ILE A 28 -11.73 2.02 -43.64
C ILE A 28 -10.27 2.25 -43.26
N GLY A 29 -9.56 3.16 -43.90
CA GLY A 29 -8.19 3.53 -43.53
C GLY A 29 -8.09 4.12 -42.13
N PHE A 30 -9.04 4.98 -41.74
CA PHE A 30 -9.11 5.56 -40.40
C PHE A 30 -9.42 4.54 -39.32
N LEU A 31 -10.31 3.58 -39.60
CA LEU A 31 -10.62 2.46 -38.68
C LEU A 31 -9.43 1.51 -38.49
N LEU A 32 -8.65 1.27 -39.54
CA LEU A 32 -7.45 0.43 -39.48
C LEU A 32 -6.33 1.09 -38.66
N VAL A 33 -6.15 2.41 -38.78
CA VAL A 33 -5.15 3.15 -38.00
C VAL A 33 -5.53 3.24 -36.51
N CYS A 34 -6.82 3.40 -36.19
CA CYS A 34 -7.29 3.32 -34.80
C CYS A 34 -7.18 1.93 -34.16
N GLY A 35 -7.28 0.87 -34.98
CA GLY A 35 -7.16 -0.52 -34.49
C GLY A 35 -5.73 -0.93 -34.13
N LEU A 36 -4.70 -0.34 -34.73
CA LEU A 36 -3.29 -0.62 -34.41
C LEU A 36 -2.75 0.19 -33.22
N GLY A 37 -3.47 1.20 -32.75
CA GLY A 37 -3.12 2.02 -31.59
C GLY A 37 -3.60 1.49 -30.23
N ALA A 38 -4.38 0.40 -30.21
CA ALA A 38 -4.76 -0.30 -28.97
C ALA A 38 -3.59 -1.20 -28.52
N GLY A 39 -2.44 -0.60 -28.26
CA GLY A 39 -1.41 -1.23 -27.45
C GLY A 39 -2.09 -1.68 -26.13
N PRO A 40 -1.79 -2.86 -25.59
CA PRO A 40 -2.30 -3.24 -24.28
C PRO A 40 -1.86 -2.14 -23.33
N CYS A 41 -2.79 -1.29 -22.89
CA CYS A 41 -2.59 -0.49 -21.70
C CYS A 41 -2.22 -1.49 -20.63
N GLY A 42 -0.93 -1.61 -20.38
CA GLY A 42 -0.38 -2.43 -19.33
C GLY A 42 -0.78 -1.87 -17.98
N TYR A 43 -2.05 -1.99 -17.64
CA TYR A 43 -2.49 -2.04 -16.27
C TYR A 43 -1.87 -3.32 -15.71
N ARG A 44 -0.62 -3.19 -15.29
CA ARG A 44 -0.01 -4.14 -14.37
C ARG A 44 -0.93 -4.12 -13.17
N ARG A 45 -1.72 -5.17 -13.00
CA ARG A 45 -2.51 -5.35 -11.79
C ARG A 45 -1.54 -5.18 -10.63
N LEU A 46 -1.73 -4.14 -9.84
CA LEU A 46 -1.13 -3.98 -8.52
C LEU A 46 -1.75 -5.00 -7.52
N ASP A 47 -2.22 -6.16 -8.01
CA ASP A 47 -2.62 -7.30 -7.20
C ASP A 47 -1.42 -8.10 -6.68
N ALA A 48 -0.24 -7.73 -7.08
CA ALA A 48 0.96 -8.12 -6.34
C ALA A 48 1.15 -7.08 -5.23
N GLY A 49 0.29 -7.05 -4.24
CA GLY A 49 0.74 -6.67 -2.91
C GLY A 49 2.00 -7.47 -2.67
N GLY A 50 3.15 -6.78 -2.50
CA GLY A 50 4.45 -7.41 -2.47
C GLY A 50 4.39 -8.70 -1.67
N SER A 51 4.87 -9.78 -2.22
CA SER A 51 4.97 -11.06 -1.54
C SER A 51 6.44 -11.31 -1.20
N LEU A 52 6.68 -11.98 -0.10
CA LEU A 52 8.02 -12.45 0.20
C LEU A 52 8.55 -13.32 -0.95
N PRO A 53 9.88 -13.41 -1.14
CA PRO A 53 10.47 -14.29 -2.15
C PRO A 53 9.86 -15.70 -2.09
N PRO A 54 9.58 -16.35 -3.23
CA PRO A 54 8.82 -17.61 -3.28
C PRO A 54 9.54 -18.80 -2.62
N ASP A 55 10.78 -18.66 -2.33
CA ASP A 55 11.61 -19.61 -1.60
C ASP A 55 11.47 -19.50 -0.07
N ILE A 56 10.90 -18.41 0.45
CA ILE A 56 10.58 -18.24 1.87
C ILE A 56 9.19 -18.83 2.15
N LYS A 57 9.15 -20.00 2.79
CA LYS A 57 7.92 -20.69 3.14
C LYS A 57 7.59 -20.58 4.63
N THR A 58 8.60 -20.39 5.46
CA THR A 58 8.48 -20.28 6.89
C THR A 58 9.09 -18.96 7.38
N LEU A 59 8.38 -18.30 8.30
CA LEU A 59 8.78 -17.03 8.89
C LEU A 59 8.70 -17.14 10.42
N ALA A 60 9.76 -16.78 11.10
CA ALA A 60 9.74 -16.58 12.54
C ALA A 60 9.78 -15.08 12.85
N VAL A 61 8.98 -14.66 13.83
CA VAL A 61 9.02 -13.32 14.39
C VAL A 61 9.63 -13.43 15.77
N GLN A 62 10.83 -12.89 15.93
CA GLN A 62 11.47 -12.82 17.25
C GLN A 62 10.83 -11.70 18.08
N PRO A 63 10.70 -11.90 19.40
CA PRO A 63 10.32 -10.82 20.30
C PRO A 63 11.26 -9.62 20.11
N PHE A 64 10.67 -8.43 19.97
CA PHE A 64 11.46 -7.22 19.81
C PHE A 64 12.26 -6.94 21.09
N THR A 65 13.46 -6.41 20.93
CA THR A 65 14.27 -5.99 22.08
C THR A 65 13.81 -4.62 22.56
N ASN A 66 13.65 -4.47 23.87
CA ASN A 66 13.28 -3.18 24.47
C ASN A 66 14.51 -2.50 25.08
N GLN A 67 14.94 -1.39 24.50
CA GLN A 67 16.03 -0.56 24.99
C GLN A 67 15.53 0.63 25.83
N THR A 68 14.22 0.65 26.16
CA THR A 68 13.56 1.73 26.89
C THR A 68 13.18 1.31 28.30
N LEU A 69 12.81 2.29 29.11
CA LEU A 69 12.28 2.03 30.46
C LEU A 69 10.78 1.68 30.44
N ARG A 70 10.13 1.70 29.26
CA ARG A 70 8.70 1.47 29.17
C ARG A 70 8.39 -0.02 29.24
N TYR A 71 7.57 -0.39 30.22
CA TYR A 71 7.23 -1.78 30.49
C TYR A 71 6.42 -2.40 29.35
N ARG A 72 6.84 -3.57 28.88
CA ARG A 72 6.17 -4.42 27.88
C ARG A 72 5.85 -3.77 26.52
N VAL A 73 6.50 -2.68 26.18
CA VAL A 73 6.32 -2.06 24.87
C VAL A 73 6.71 -3.01 23.74
N GLU A 74 7.78 -3.78 23.93
CA GLU A 74 8.26 -4.78 22.97
C GLU A 74 7.23 -5.86 22.68
N GLN A 75 6.48 -6.29 23.68
CA GLN A 75 5.44 -7.30 23.52
C GLN A 75 4.27 -6.78 22.68
N ARG A 76 3.84 -5.52 22.91
CA ARG A 76 2.77 -4.88 22.15
C ARG A 76 3.14 -4.77 20.67
N PHE A 77 4.37 -4.36 20.36
CA PHE A 77 4.85 -4.21 18.99
C PHE A 77 5.06 -5.55 18.30
N THR A 78 5.65 -6.54 18.99
CA THR A 78 5.79 -7.90 18.47
C THR A 78 4.44 -8.52 18.13
N ASN A 79 3.47 -8.46 19.06
CA ASN A 79 2.14 -8.99 18.84
C ASN A 79 1.42 -8.30 17.68
N ALA A 80 1.51 -6.96 17.58
CA ALA A 80 0.92 -6.22 16.48
C ALA A 80 1.50 -6.62 15.12
N VAL A 81 2.80 -6.88 15.04
CA VAL A 81 3.45 -7.36 13.80
C VAL A 81 2.98 -8.77 13.44
N ILE A 82 2.90 -9.67 14.41
CA ILE A 82 2.39 -11.04 14.21
C ILE A 82 0.94 -10.99 13.70
N GLU A 83 0.08 -10.22 14.37
CA GLU A 83 -1.33 -10.04 13.98
C GLU A 83 -1.47 -9.48 12.56
N GLU A 84 -0.64 -8.50 12.20
CA GLU A 84 -0.66 -7.90 10.87
C GLU A 84 -0.24 -8.90 9.78
N ILE A 85 0.81 -9.71 10.02
CA ILE A 85 1.25 -10.77 9.10
C ILE A 85 0.13 -11.80 8.90
N LEU A 86 -0.51 -12.25 9.99
CA LEU A 86 -1.63 -13.19 9.94
C LEU A 86 -2.83 -12.59 9.20
N ARG A 87 -3.15 -11.33 9.44
CA ARG A 87 -4.25 -10.61 8.80
C ARG A 87 -4.08 -10.52 7.28
N ARG A 88 -2.86 -10.35 6.81
CA ARG A 88 -2.54 -10.26 5.37
C ARG A 88 -2.55 -11.60 4.66
N ARG A 89 -2.63 -12.71 5.40
CA ARG A 89 -2.65 -14.06 4.83
C ARG A 89 -1.51 -14.29 3.82
N LEU A 90 -0.32 -13.88 4.21
CA LEU A 90 0.86 -14.09 3.38
C LEU A 90 1.05 -15.59 3.10
N PRO A 91 1.63 -15.97 1.94
CA PRO A 91 1.86 -17.37 1.58
C PRO A 91 3.07 -17.95 2.35
N VAL A 92 3.14 -17.69 3.66
CA VAL A 92 4.18 -18.18 4.57
C VAL A 92 3.54 -18.75 5.83
N THR A 93 4.18 -19.76 6.41
CA THR A 93 3.77 -20.32 7.69
C THR A 93 4.57 -19.67 8.81
N LEU A 94 3.88 -19.08 9.79
CA LEU A 94 4.55 -18.60 10.99
C LEU A 94 4.97 -19.77 11.88
N ILE A 95 6.22 -19.74 12.31
CA ILE A 95 6.77 -20.71 13.26
C ILE A 95 7.46 -20.00 14.42
N ASN A 96 7.49 -20.66 15.58
CA ASN A 96 8.07 -20.07 16.80
C ASN A 96 9.59 -20.28 16.91
N ASP A 97 10.15 -21.16 16.10
CA ASP A 97 11.56 -21.51 16.15
C ASP A 97 12.36 -20.74 15.07
N PRO A 98 13.15 -19.74 15.44
CA PRO A 98 13.94 -18.97 14.48
C PRO A 98 14.99 -19.80 13.75
N GLU A 99 15.54 -20.84 14.37
CA GLU A 99 16.60 -21.67 13.77
C GLU A 99 16.07 -22.53 12.62
N ARG A 100 14.77 -22.83 12.63
CA ARG A 100 14.09 -23.65 11.62
C ARG A 100 13.34 -22.83 10.58
N ALA A 101 13.33 -21.51 10.71
CA ALA A 101 12.65 -20.62 9.79
C ALA A 101 13.52 -20.32 8.55
N ASP A 102 12.90 -20.21 7.38
CA ASP A 102 13.58 -19.75 6.17
C ASP A 102 13.96 -18.26 6.30
N ALA A 103 13.11 -17.47 6.98
CA ALA A 103 13.39 -16.09 7.28
C ALA A 103 13.02 -15.74 8.74
N VAL A 104 13.76 -14.78 9.29
CA VAL A 104 13.55 -14.29 10.65
C VAL A 104 13.35 -12.77 10.63
N LEU A 105 12.23 -12.33 11.19
CA LEU A 105 11.96 -10.93 11.47
C LEU A 105 12.36 -10.62 12.89
N SER A 106 13.23 -9.66 13.07
CA SER A 106 13.67 -9.15 14.37
C SER A 106 13.56 -7.63 14.41
N GLY A 107 13.48 -7.06 15.59
CA GLY A 107 13.45 -5.62 15.77
C GLY A 107 13.86 -5.19 17.18
N ASP A 108 14.08 -3.90 17.32
CA ASP A 108 14.41 -3.26 18.58
C ASP A 108 13.64 -1.95 18.75
N ILE A 109 13.17 -1.68 19.95
CA ILE A 109 12.56 -0.41 20.35
C ILE A 109 13.65 0.42 21.06
N LYS A 110 14.14 1.47 20.37
CA LYS A 110 15.27 2.28 20.82
C LYS A 110 14.84 3.37 21.77
N SER A 111 13.72 4.03 21.49
CA SER A 111 13.20 5.09 22.36
C SER A 111 11.68 5.21 22.25
N VAL A 112 11.07 5.59 23.36
CA VAL A 112 9.68 6.02 23.45
C VAL A 112 9.67 7.34 24.18
N THR A 113 9.26 8.40 23.50
CA THR A 113 9.19 9.76 24.06
C THR A 113 7.77 10.27 24.01
N THR A 114 7.34 10.95 25.06
CA THR A 114 6.04 11.62 25.14
C THR A 114 6.27 13.10 25.31
N GLY A 115 5.60 13.92 24.51
CA GLY A 115 5.68 15.37 24.55
C GLY A 115 4.30 16.01 24.44
N GLN A 116 4.20 17.28 24.81
CA GLN A 116 2.97 18.06 24.64
C GLN A 116 2.86 18.51 23.19
N ALA A 117 1.73 18.22 22.55
CA ALA A 117 1.49 18.61 21.15
C ALA A 117 0.61 19.85 21.07
N LEU A 118 -0.36 20.02 21.98
CA LEU A 118 -1.26 21.16 22.00
C LEU A 118 -1.54 21.61 23.43
N VAL A 119 -1.42 22.92 23.64
CA VAL A 119 -1.77 23.58 24.89
C VAL A 119 -2.85 24.63 24.57
N ASP A 120 -3.94 24.67 25.34
CA ASP A 120 -5.00 25.65 25.14
C ASP A 120 -4.61 27.05 25.66
N ASN A 121 -5.47 28.05 25.37
CA ASN A 121 -5.24 29.45 25.79
C ASN A 121 -5.20 29.65 27.32
N ARG A 122 -5.52 28.62 28.09
CA ARG A 122 -5.49 28.62 29.57
C ARG A 122 -4.26 27.88 30.10
N GLY A 123 -3.34 27.41 29.21
CA GLY A 123 -2.17 26.65 29.59
C GLY A 123 -2.44 25.18 29.89
N THR A 124 -3.63 24.67 29.56
CA THR A 124 -3.99 23.26 29.76
C THR A 124 -3.55 22.45 28.56
N VAL A 125 -2.80 21.37 28.80
CA VAL A 125 -2.42 20.43 27.73
C VAL A 125 -3.66 19.67 27.28
N ARG A 126 -3.93 19.66 25.98
CA ARG A 126 -5.07 18.98 25.35
C ARG A 126 -4.68 17.77 24.53
N LEU A 127 -3.47 17.80 24.01
CA LEU A 127 -2.97 16.75 23.13
C LEU A 127 -1.53 16.41 23.51
N PHE A 128 -1.26 15.11 23.64
CA PHE A 128 0.08 14.58 23.78
C PHE A 128 0.47 13.85 22.50
N GLN A 129 1.75 13.92 22.17
CA GLN A 129 2.35 13.16 21.09
C GLN A 129 3.28 12.10 21.68
N ILE A 130 3.16 10.87 21.20
CA ILE A 130 4.12 9.79 21.45
C ILE A 130 4.96 9.62 20.18
N ALA A 131 6.28 9.61 20.33
CA ALA A 131 7.20 9.25 19.27
C ALA A 131 7.99 7.99 19.67
N ILE A 132 8.04 7.02 18.77
CA ILE A 132 8.73 5.74 18.95
C ILE A 132 9.76 5.59 17.85
N ARG A 133 11.00 5.29 18.22
CA ARG A 133 12.06 4.90 17.30
C ARG A 133 12.37 3.44 17.46
N SER A 134 12.49 2.75 16.32
CA SER A 134 12.77 1.31 16.27
C SER A 134 13.66 0.96 15.10
N GLY A 135 14.33 -0.18 15.19
CA GLY A 135 14.95 -0.87 14.08
C GLY A 135 14.16 -2.12 13.73
N VAL A 136 14.13 -2.50 12.46
CA VAL A 136 13.50 -3.75 12.00
C VAL A 136 14.36 -4.36 10.90
N THR A 137 14.64 -5.66 11.02
CA THR A 137 15.41 -6.44 10.05
C THR A 137 14.66 -7.73 9.73
N LEU A 138 14.50 -8.04 8.44
CA LEU A 138 14.11 -9.36 7.95
C LEU A 138 15.33 -10.01 7.32
N ARG A 139 15.76 -11.15 7.85
CA ARG A 139 16.93 -11.90 7.39
C ARG A 139 16.50 -13.22 6.77
N ASP A 140 17.00 -13.51 5.58
CA ASP A 140 16.98 -14.83 4.96
C ASP A 140 18.04 -15.69 5.65
N GLN A 141 17.62 -16.74 6.33
CA GLN A 141 18.51 -17.66 7.05
C GLN A 141 19.28 -18.57 6.10
N THR A 142 18.65 -18.96 5.00
CA THR A 142 19.26 -19.87 4.02
C THR A 142 20.42 -19.23 3.31
N ARG A 143 20.29 -17.94 2.92
CA ARG A 143 21.31 -17.18 2.20
C ARG A 143 22.11 -16.25 3.09
N ASN A 144 21.81 -16.22 4.37
CA ASN A 144 22.43 -15.36 5.38
C ASN A 144 22.52 -13.88 4.94
N ARG A 145 21.44 -13.34 4.36
CA ARG A 145 21.37 -11.94 3.91
C ARG A 145 20.15 -11.21 4.47
N ALA A 146 20.28 -9.91 4.64
CA ALA A 146 19.12 -9.09 4.96
C ALA A 146 18.25 -8.91 3.70
N LEU A 147 16.97 -9.27 3.80
CA LEU A 147 15.94 -9.02 2.81
C LEU A 147 15.35 -7.62 3.00
N PHE A 148 15.20 -7.22 4.25
CA PHE A 148 14.80 -5.90 4.65
C PHE A 148 15.63 -5.47 5.85
N ASP A 149 16.09 -4.24 5.84
CA ASP A 149 16.79 -3.64 6.96
C ASP A 149 16.47 -2.15 7.01
N ASN A 150 15.88 -1.73 8.12
CA ASN A 150 15.63 -0.33 8.41
C ASN A 150 15.92 -0.06 9.89
N PRO A 151 17.11 0.47 10.19
CA PRO A 151 17.53 0.67 11.57
C PRO A 151 16.89 1.88 12.25
N ASN A 152 16.20 2.76 11.52
CA ASN A 152 15.69 4.03 12.03
C ASN A 152 14.25 4.30 11.55
N LEU A 153 13.32 3.46 11.98
CA LEU A 153 11.90 3.72 11.81
C LEU A 153 11.42 4.64 12.93
N GLU A 154 10.74 5.71 12.56
CA GLU A 154 10.11 6.62 13.51
C GLU A 154 8.60 6.65 13.27
N PHE A 155 7.84 6.43 14.34
CA PHE A 155 6.39 6.51 14.36
C PHE A 155 5.94 7.51 15.39
N ARG A 156 4.92 8.30 15.02
CA ARG A 156 4.31 9.29 15.89
C ARG A 156 2.82 9.05 15.97
N GLY A 157 2.30 9.11 17.17
CA GLY A 157 0.88 9.05 17.46
C GLY A 157 0.49 10.15 18.40
N GLU A 158 -0.78 10.49 18.38
CA GLU A 158 -1.34 11.52 19.25
C GLU A 158 -2.45 10.91 20.10
N TYR A 159 -2.61 11.41 21.32
CA TYR A 159 -3.73 11.08 22.16
C TYR A 159 -4.20 12.32 22.92
N GLU A 160 -5.53 12.42 23.04
CA GLU A 160 -6.14 13.48 23.79
C GLU A 160 -5.99 13.24 25.29
N PHE A 161 -5.76 14.30 26.02
CA PHE A 161 -5.73 14.27 27.46
C PHE A 161 -7.13 14.58 27.99
N SER A 162 -7.74 13.60 28.66
CA SER A 162 -8.96 13.83 29.42
C SER A 162 -8.61 14.49 30.75
N SER A 163 -9.29 15.57 31.08
CA SER A 163 -9.19 16.23 32.40
C SER A 163 -9.86 15.43 33.53
N ASP A 164 -10.47 14.27 33.24
CA ASP A 164 -11.02 13.38 34.25
C ASP A 164 -9.88 12.61 34.94
N PRO A 165 -9.67 12.81 36.24
CA PRO A 165 -8.61 12.11 36.98
C PRO A 165 -8.70 10.59 36.94
N ARG A 166 -9.87 10.02 36.61
CA ARG A 166 -10.08 8.57 36.49
C ARG A 166 -9.61 7.99 35.15
N SER A 167 -9.56 8.79 34.11
CA SER A 167 -9.07 8.39 32.78
C SER A 167 -7.57 8.62 32.59
N PHE A 168 -6.95 9.45 33.45
CA PHE A 168 -5.56 9.88 33.35
C PHE A 168 -4.54 8.74 33.16
N PHE A 169 -4.77 7.59 33.81
CA PHE A 169 -3.87 6.44 33.74
C PHE A 169 -4.22 5.46 32.59
N ASN A 170 -5.34 5.66 31.89
CA ASN A 170 -5.84 4.67 30.93
C ASN A 170 -5.74 5.09 29.45
N GLU A 171 -5.39 6.33 29.13
CA GLU A 171 -5.42 6.81 27.74
C GLU A 171 -4.11 6.60 26.99
N GLU A 172 -2.99 6.59 27.70
CA GLU A 172 -1.68 6.38 27.08
C GLU A 172 -1.51 4.94 26.55
N ASP A 173 -1.98 3.94 27.26
CA ASP A 173 -1.89 2.55 26.86
C ASP A 173 -2.65 2.22 25.56
N PRO A 174 -3.91 2.62 25.39
CA PRO A 174 -4.61 2.50 24.11
C PRO A 174 -3.96 3.27 22.97
N ALA A 175 -3.31 4.41 23.25
CA ALA A 175 -2.56 5.16 22.25
C ALA A 175 -1.32 4.39 21.77
N VAL A 176 -0.59 3.78 22.69
CA VAL A 176 0.55 2.90 22.35
C VAL A 176 0.09 1.68 21.54
N ASP A 177 -1.05 1.10 21.87
CA ASP A 177 -1.60 -0.04 21.12
C ASP A 177 -2.03 0.37 19.69
N ARG A 178 -2.63 1.54 19.52
CA ARG A 178 -2.93 2.07 18.17
C ARG A 178 -1.64 2.29 17.38
N LEU A 179 -0.65 2.90 18.01
CA LEU A 179 0.65 3.17 17.40
C LEU A 179 1.38 1.87 17.03
N ALA A 180 1.30 0.82 17.86
CA ALA A 180 1.86 -0.49 17.55
C ALA A 180 1.19 -1.12 16.31
N ARG A 181 -0.12 -0.99 16.16
CA ARG A 181 -0.83 -1.47 14.96
C ARG A 181 -0.45 -0.69 13.70
N ASP A 182 -0.32 0.64 13.80
CA ASP A 182 0.08 1.48 12.67
C ASP A 182 1.54 1.20 12.26
N PHE A 183 2.41 1.03 13.23
CA PHE A 183 3.78 0.55 13.04
C PHE A 183 3.79 -0.78 12.30
N ALA A 184 3.08 -1.78 12.80
CA ALA A 184 3.03 -3.11 12.20
C ALA A 184 2.55 -3.07 10.75
N ARG A 185 1.48 -2.30 10.48
CA ARG A 185 0.97 -2.08 9.12
C ARG A 185 2.01 -1.48 8.20
N SER A 186 2.69 -0.43 8.65
CA SER A 186 3.72 0.25 7.87
C SER A 186 4.93 -0.66 7.61
N VAL A 187 5.45 -1.32 8.65
CA VAL A 187 6.60 -2.23 8.54
C VAL A 187 6.31 -3.35 7.55
N VAL A 188 5.17 -4.05 7.73
CA VAL A 188 4.82 -5.18 6.85
C VAL A 188 4.57 -4.70 5.42
N THR A 189 3.93 -3.53 5.22
CA THR A 189 3.75 -2.96 3.88
C THR A 189 5.09 -2.65 3.23
N THR A 190 5.95 -1.88 3.89
CA THR A 190 7.25 -1.47 3.32
C THR A 190 8.18 -2.67 3.08
N MET A 191 8.11 -3.67 3.95
CA MET A 191 8.84 -4.92 3.78
C MET A 191 8.40 -5.66 2.51
N LEU A 192 7.09 -5.74 2.27
CA LEU A 192 6.53 -6.44 1.11
C LEU A 192 6.72 -5.67 -0.20
N GLU A 193 6.73 -4.34 -0.18
CA GLU A 193 6.94 -3.48 -1.36
C GLU A 193 8.34 -3.61 -1.97
N ARG A 194 9.29 -4.21 -1.25
CA ARG A 194 10.65 -4.44 -1.74
C ARG A 194 10.79 -5.65 -2.67
N PHE A 195 9.76 -6.47 -2.76
CA PHE A 195 9.74 -7.68 -3.57
C PHE A 195 8.64 -7.61 -4.64
#